data_4774956dd04dd44e2e23562f96a2e177
#
_entry.id   4774956dd04dd44e2e23562f96a2e177
#
_cell.length_a   1.000
_cell.length_b   1.000
_cell.length_c   1.000
_cell.angle_alpha   90.00
_cell.angle_beta   90.00
_cell.angle_gamma   90.00
#
_symmetry.space_group_name_H-M   'P 1'
#
loop_
_entity.id
_entity.type
_entity.pdbx_description
1 polymer ?
#
loop_
_entity_poly.entity_id
_entity_poly.type
_entity_poly.pdbx_seq_one_letter_code
_entity_poly.pdbx_strand_id
1 'polypeptide(L)'
;MHKAISKYGLAAHLALLAVAPLFLFPFCGDVWTARVVLWLSFVAAAWTVLEPSRRVEETLHDARFRVASSIARDPLFWLSLLLVIIAAIRWLNGGVAMAYDAEKRAWGLAEAALPFLPGGVTGSGYLPFAAAVGAAVLMQACRHALGKSARVCFLFASAFLAGVAALVAALACVFGNSAALLQAACSTVDASYPGMAFGLCLVGSMVAMAGAFERKWNRAMPLLAIAVGGCVVGLYLFASDMVILAHCVCVVLALACSLAYAHRRMGGLVVPKCLAFLLIAMVPPVLFIMGVVPEEVKAQKLAFFFGEEGSKLVPDGFFALRSALSEIAEKVWKENPWLGTGVGTFGFDIRFNAKEADWAVFASNQAGALNGWLQMLAERGIAGVAFFVVSPLFLLWTYVFRAFHAVSGVLSNSRYGLGGLIFHPACAVGPIAVAVVAACGFFDHSFWRPEVMMLTVAMFAMAGSAFPAHKKTEDDLTEK
;
A
#
# COMPACT_ATOMS: atom_id res chain seq x y z
N MET A 1 -27.81 14.86 -9.11
CA MET A 1 -27.10 14.46 -7.89
C MET A 1 -27.10 12.94 -7.69
N HIS A 2 -28.25 12.25 -7.69
CA HIS A 2 -28.35 10.79 -7.52
C HIS A 2 -27.47 9.96 -8.48
N LYS A 3 -27.41 10.29 -9.79
CA LYS A 3 -26.57 9.60 -10.78
C LYS A 3 -25.05 9.77 -10.52
N ALA A 4 -24.61 10.87 -9.91
CA ALA A 4 -23.20 11.09 -9.58
C ALA A 4 -22.80 10.32 -8.31
N ILE A 5 -23.68 10.26 -7.31
CA ILE A 5 -23.48 9.50 -6.07
C ILE A 5 -23.35 8.00 -6.39
N SER A 6 -24.23 7.46 -7.26
CA SER A 6 -24.14 6.06 -7.65
C SER A 6 -22.88 5.74 -8.47
N LYS A 7 -22.32 6.72 -9.21
CA LYS A 7 -21.14 6.50 -10.06
C LYS A 7 -19.80 6.55 -9.29
N TYR A 8 -19.68 7.41 -8.30
CA TYR A 8 -18.41 7.68 -7.60
C TYR A 8 -18.44 7.29 -6.13
N GLY A 9 -19.63 7.00 -5.56
CA GLY A 9 -19.78 6.66 -4.14
C GLY A 9 -18.98 5.44 -3.73
N LEU A 10 -19.03 4.37 -4.51
CA LEU A 10 -18.21 3.18 -4.27
C LEU A 10 -16.71 3.52 -4.28
N ALA A 11 -16.25 4.32 -5.25
CA ALA A 11 -14.84 4.70 -5.34
C ALA A 11 -14.38 5.52 -4.12
N ALA A 12 -15.22 6.44 -3.65
CA ALA A 12 -14.94 7.22 -2.44
C ALA A 12 -14.92 6.35 -1.18
N HIS A 13 -15.86 5.39 -1.07
CA HIS A 13 -15.90 4.47 0.05
C HIS A 13 -14.68 3.52 0.08
N LEU A 14 -14.27 3.01 -1.09
CA LEU A 14 -13.05 2.20 -1.20
C LEU A 14 -11.79 3.02 -0.89
N ALA A 15 -11.75 4.29 -1.26
CA ALA A 15 -10.68 5.19 -0.87
C ALA A 15 -10.63 5.40 0.66
N LEU A 16 -11.80 5.57 1.28
CA LEU A 16 -11.90 5.65 2.74
C LEU A 16 -11.41 4.35 3.40
N LEU A 17 -11.84 3.18 2.90
CA LEU A 17 -11.35 1.89 3.40
C LEU A 17 -9.83 1.79 3.31
N ALA A 18 -9.24 2.16 2.16
CA ALA A 18 -7.80 2.05 1.93
C ALA A 18 -6.97 2.98 2.83
N VAL A 19 -7.53 4.13 3.22
CA VAL A 19 -6.83 5.19 3.97
C VAL A 19 -7.24 5.25 5.44
N ALA A 20 -8.34 4.58 5.83
CA ALA A 20 -8.83 4.60 7.21
C ALA A 20 -7.75 4.28 8.26
N PRO A 21 -6.85 3.30 8.08
CA PRO A 21 -5.78 3.04 9.03
C PRO A 21 -4.87 4.26 9.28
N LEU A 22 -4.61 5.09 8.26
CA LEU A 22 -3.80 6.31 8.41
C LEU A 22 -4.47 7.37 9.29
N PHE A 23 -5.80 7.49 9.25
CA PHE A 23 -6.53 8.38 10.14
C PHE A 23 -6.52 7.87 11.58
N LEU A 24 -6.52 6.57 11.77
CA LEU A 24 -6.59 5.95 13.09
C LEU A 24 -5.22 5.84 13.75
N PHE A 25 -4.16 5.73 12.95
CA PHE A 25 -2.79 5.55 13.41
C PHE A 25 -2.37 6.46 14.57
N PRO A 26 -2.60 7.78 14.54
CA PRO A 26 -2.12 8.63 15.63
C PRO A 26 -2.99 8.56 16.90
N PHE A 27 -4.21 8.00 16.83
CA PHE A 27 -5.21 8.11 17.91
C PHE A 27 -5.71 6.77 18.44
N CYS A 28 -5.62 5.72 17.66
CA CYS A 28 -6.26 4.44 17.96
C CYS A 28 -5.26 3.29 17.91
N GLY A 29 -5.42 2.35 18.85
CA GLY A 29 -4.66 1.10 18.83
C GLY A 29 -5.14 0.12 17.76
N ASP A 30 -4.35 -0.93 17.54
CA ASP A 30 -4.55 -1.95 16.49
C ASP A 30 -5.93 -2.60 16.49
N VAL A 31 -6.52 -2.81 17.68
CA VAL A 31 -7.85 -3.43 17.81
C VAL A 31 -8.95 -2.54 17.22
N TRP A 32 -8.91 -1.24 17.48
CA TRP A 32 -9.89 -0.30 16.90
C TRP A 32 -9.70 -0.15 15.41
N THR A 33 -8.45 -0.05 14.96
CA THR A 33 -8.13 -0.01 13.53
C THR A 33 -8.67 -1.24 12.81
N ALA A 34 -8.47 -2.45 13.37
CA ALA A 34 -9.00 -3.68 12.81
C ALA A 34 -10.53 -3.68 12.72
N ARG A 35 -11.23 -3.22 13.77
CA ARG A 35 -12.70 -3.12 13.76
C ARG A 35 -13.22 -2.21 12.67
N VAL A 36 -12.64 -1.01 12.55
CA VAL A 36 -13.05 -0.05 11.52
C VAL A 36 -12.78 -0.59 10.11
N VAL A 37 -11.63 -1.20 9.88
CA VAL A 37 -11.29 -1.82 8.59
C VAL A 37 -12.28 -2.92 8.24
N LEU A 38 -12.65 -3.79 9.18
CA LEU A 38 -13.64 -4.86 8.94
C LEU A 38 -15.02 -4.30 8.60
N TRP A 39 -15.50 -3.30 9.34
CA TRP A 39 -16.78 -2.67 9.05
C TRP A 39 -16.83 -2.01 7.68
N LEU A 40 -15.80 -1.23 7.35
CA LEU A 40 -15.69 -0.61 6.04
C LEU A 40 -15.57 -1.65 4.93
N SER A 41 -14.85 -2.75 5.17
CA SER A 41 -14.72 -3.85 4.21
C SER A 41 -16.04 -4.55 3.95
N PHE A 42 -16.84 -4.80 4.99
CA PHE A 42 -18.16 -5.40 4.85
C PHE A 42 -19.09 -4.52 4.00
N VAL A 43 -19.15 -3.22 4.30
CA VAL A 43 -19.95 -2.27 3.50
C VAL A 43 -19.44 -2.19 2.07
N ALA A 44 -18.11 -2.16 1.85
CA ALA A 44 -17.50 -2.14 0.53
C ALA A 44 -17.83 -3.41 -0.28
N ALA A 45 -17.76 -4.58 0.34
CA ALA A 45 -18.10 -5.85 -0.29
C ALA A 45 -19.58 -5.88 -0.72
N ALA A 46 -20.47 -5.50 0.20
CA ALA A 46 -21.90 -5.40 -0.10
C ALA A 46 -22.17 -4.43 -1.25
N TRP A 47 -21.59 -3.24 -1.21
CA TRP A 47 -21.76 -2.23 -2.26
C TRP A 47 -21.20 -2.68 -3.59
N THR A 48 -20.04 -3.36 -3.61
CA THR A 48 -19.41 -3.90 -4.81
C THR A 48 -20.34 -4.83 -5.60
N VAL A 49 -21.13 -5.64 -4.89
CA VAL A 49 -22.07 -6.60 -5.49
C VAL A 49 -23.45 -5.96 -5.76
N LEU A 50 -23.95 -5.14 -4.81
CA LEU A 50 -25.29 -4.58 -4.90
C LEU A 50 -25.42 -3.43 -5.88
N GLU A 51 -24.40 -2.55 -5.98
CA GLU A 51 -24.41 -1.38 -6.87
C GLU A 51 -23.11 -1.23 -7.66
N PRO A 52 -22.74 -2.20 -8.50
CA PRO A 52 -21.55 -2.10 -9.34
C PRO A 52 -21.70 -1.00 -10.41
N SER A 53 -20.58 -0.52 -10.91
CA SER A 53 -20.56 0.42 -12.04
C SER A 53 -21.22 -0.21 -13.28
N ARG A 54 -22.27 0.43 -13.79
CA ARG A 54 -23.03 -0.02 -14.97
C ARG A 54 -22.35 0.43 -16.26
N ARG A 55 -22.44 -0.40 -17.28
CA ARG A 55 -22.12 -0.02 -18.67
C ARG A 55 -23.31 0.74 -19.28
N VAL A 56 -23.08 1.34 -20.44
CA VAL A 56 -24.16 1.96 -21.21
C VAL A 56 -25.17 0.85 -21.55
N GLU A 57 -26.46 1.11 -21.30
CA GLU A 57 -27.60 0.18 -21.56
C GLU A 57 -27.68 -1.08 -20.67
N GLU A 58 -26.74 -1.27 -19.75
CA GLU A 58 -26.73 -2.43 -18.83
C GLU A 58 -27.75 -2.23 -17.69
N THR A 59 -28.60 -3.25 -17.46
CA THR A 59 -29.49 -3.26 -16.30
C THR A 59 -28.69 -3.47 -15.00
N LEU A 60 -29.27 -3.11 -13.86
CA LEU A 60 -28.61 -3.35 -12.56
C LEU A 60 -28.41 -4.85 -12.29
N HIS A 61 -29.38 -5.67 -12.70
CA HIS A 61 -29.31 -7.12 -12.55
C HIS A 61 -28.14 -7.70 -13.36
N ASP A 62 -28.00 -7.30 -14.63
CA ASP A 62 -26.91 -7.76 -15.50
C ASP A 62 -25.54 -7.31 -14.97
N ALA A 63 -25.46 -6.07 -14.45
CA ALA A 63 -24.24 -5.56 -13.83
C ALA A 63 -23.84 -6.36 -12.59
N ARG A 64 -24.79 -6.73 -11.74
CA ARG A 64 -24.57 -7.59 -10.55
C ARG A 64 -24.09 -8.96 -10.96
N PHE A 65 -24.78 -9.61 -11.90
CA PHE A 65 -24.42 -10.92 -12.40
C PHE A 65 -23.03 -10.93 -13.05
N ARG A 66 -22.73 -9.91 -13.87
CA ARG A 66 -21.41 -9.74 -14.50
C ARG A 66 -20.30 -9.62 -13.46
N VAL A 67 -20.48 -8.77 -12.44
CA VAL A 67 -19.46 -8.57 -11.41
C VAL A 67 -19.28 -9.82 -10.56
N ALA A 68 -20.37 -10.43 -10.09
CA ALA A 68 -20.31 -11.65 -9.29
C ALA A 68 -19.63 -12.81 -10.05
N SER A 69 -20.05 -13.04 -11.32
CA SER A 69 -19.45 -14.09 -12.15
C SER A 69 -17.98 -13.80 -12.49
N SER A 70 -17.62 -12.52 -12.66
CA SER A 70 -16.23 -12.11 -12.92
C SER A 70 -15.34 -12.33 -11.69
N ILE A 71 -15.84 -12.04 -10.49
CA ILE A 71 -15.13 -12.30 -9.22
C ILE A 71 -14.96 -13.80 -9.03
N ALA A 72 -16.01 -14.61 -9.18
CA ALA A 72 -15.95 -16.05 -8.96
C ALA A 72 -14.98 -16.78 -9.91
N ARG A 73 -14.78 -16.24 -11.11
CA ARG A 73 -13.84 -16.78 -12.12
C ARG A 73 -12.41 -16.24 -11.99
N ASP A 74 -12.17 -15.28 -11.09
CA ASP A 74 -10.86 -14.69 -10.93
C ASP A 74 -9.97 -15.55 -10.03
N PRO A 75 -8.83 -16.08 -10.50
CA PRO A 75 -7.90 -16.82 -9.66
C PRO A 75 -7.42 -16.04 -8.44
N LEU A 76 -7.30 -14.71 -8.57
CA LEU A 76 -6.91 -13.85 -7.46
C LEU A 76 -7.97 -13.74 -6.36
N PHE A 77 -9.24 -13.98 -6.69
CA PHE A 77 -10.28 -14.09 -5.67
C PHE A 77 -10.00 -15.29 -4.75
N TRP A 78 -9.76 -16.45 -5.32
CA TRP A 78 -9.49 -17.66 -4.55
C TRP A 78 -8.19 -17.58 -3.76
N LEU A 79 -7.15 -16.97 -4.35
CA LEU A 79 -5.89 -16.72 -3.66
C LEU A 79 -6.04 -15.75 -2.49
N SER A 80 -6.82 -14.66 -2.66
CA SER A 80 -7.11 -13.71 -1.59
C SER A 80 -8.00 -14.31 -0.50
N LEU A 81 -8.95 -15.16 -0.87
CA LEU A 81 -9.78 -15.90 0.06
C LEU A 81 -8.93 -16.86 0.91
N LEU A 82 -7.99 -17.58 0.28
CA LEU A 82 -7.04 -18.43 1.00
C LEU A 82 -6.21 -17.61 2.01
N LEU A 83 -5.72 -16.44 1.62
CA LEU A 83 -5.01 -15.54 2.54
C LEU A 83 -5.89 -15.14 3.73
N VAL A 84 -7.16 -14.80 3.49
CA VAL A 84 -8.12 -14.44 4.55
C VAL A 84 -8.35 -15.63 5.48
N ILE A 85 -8.52 -16.83 4.94
CA ILE A 85 -8.70 -18.06 5.74
C ILE A 85 -7.47 -18.32 6.62
N ILE A 86 -6.27 -18.27 6.06
CA ILE A 86 -5.03 -18.44 6.82
C ILE A 86 -4.89 -17.38 7.91
N ALA A 87 -5.21 -16.13 7.61
CA ALA A 87 -5.17 -15.04 8.58
C ALA A 87 -6.22 -15.23 9.70
N ALA A 88 -7.42 -15.73 9.36
CA ALA A 88 -8.47 -16.06 10.34
C ALA A 88 -8.04 -17.21 11.26
N ILE A 89 -7.47 -18.27 10.70
CA ILE A 89 -6.95 -19.40 11.49
C ILE A 89 -5.90 -18.90 12.49
N ARG A 90 -4.95 -18.08 12.03
CA ARG A 90 -3.90 -17.52 12.90
C ARG A 90 -4.44 -16.60 13.99
N TRP A 91 -5.49 -15.84 13.69
CA TRP A 91 -6.14 -14.99 14.68
C TRP A 91 -6.88 -15.83 15.72
N LEU A 92 -7.65 -16.84 15.30
CA LEU A 92 -8.42 -17.71 16.18
C LEU A 92 -7.54 -18.69 16.96
N ASN A 93 -6.43 -19.12 16.40
CA ASN A 93 -5.43 -19.98 17.03
C ASN A 93 -4.36 -19.14 17.78
N GLY A 94 -4.68 -17.89 18.14
CA GLY A 94 -3.84 -17.07 19.00
C GLY A 94 -3.76 -17.68 20.40
N GLY A 95 -2.56 -17.81 20.93
CA GLY A 95 -2.35 -18.38 22.25
C GLY A 95 -0.87 -18.50 22.57
N VAL A 96 -0.02 -18.15 21.60
CA VAL A 96 1.42 -18.12 21.80
C VAL A 96 1.74 -17.00 22.77
N ALA A 97 2.10 -17.40 23.99
CA ALA A 97 2.61 -16.52 25.03
C ALA A 97 3.91 -17.11 25.52
N MET A 98 4.77 -16.29 26.11
CA MET A 98 5.93 -16.80 26.82
C MET A 98 5.45 -17.59 28.05
N ALA A 99 5.75 -18.88 28.09
CA ALA A 99 5.49 -19.72 29.23
C ALA A 99 6.80 -20.36 29.72
N TYR A 100 6.91 -20.53 31.03
CA TYR A 100 7.99 -21.27 31.63
C TYR A 100 7.69 -22.76 31.56
N ASP A 101 8.49 -23.49 30.77
CA ASP A 101 8.42 -24.95 30.71
C ASP A 101 9.20 -25.53 31.90
N ALA A 102 8.49 -26.06 32.89
CA ALA A 102 9.11 -26.59 34.09
C ALA A 102 9.91 -27.88 33.83
N GLU A 103 9.60 -28.64 32.80
CA GLU A 103 10.33 -29.85 32.43
C GLU A 103 11.67 -29.50 31.80
N LYS A 104 11.67 -28.55 30.91
CA LYS A 104 12.89 -28.05 30.23
C LYS A 104 13.64 -27.01 31.06
N ARG A 105 13.06 -26.54 32.15
CA ARG A 105 13.60 -25.43 32.99
C ARG A 105 13.96 -24.20 32.15
N ALA A 106 13.18 -23.90 31.13
CA ALA A 106 13.45 -22.83 30.17
C ALA A 106 12.15 -22.07 29.86
N TRP A 107 12.30 -20.80 29.52
CA TRP A 107 11.22 -20.04 28.92
C TRP A 107 11.12 -20.45 27.45
N GLY A 108 9.91 -20.73 27.03
CA GLY A 108 9.61 -21.07 25.63
C GLY A 108 8.30 -20.42 25.18
N LEU A 109 7.99 -20.55 23.91
CA LEU A 109 6.67 -20.20 23.40
C LEU A 109 5.69 -21.29 23.82
N ALA A 110 4.60 -20.92 24.50
CA ALA A 110 3.51 -21.84 24.76
C ALA A 110 2.91 -22.31 23.43
N GLU A 111 2.57 -23.58 23.35
CA GLU A 111 1.94 -24.14 22.19
C GLU A 111 0.55 -23.49 21.96
N ALA A 112 0.23 -23.21 20.71
CA ALA A 112 -1.09 -22.76 20.33
C ALA A 112 -2.15 -23.85 20.64
N ALA A 113 -3.40 -23.44 20.80
CA ALA A 113 -4.51 -24.36 21.13
C ALA A 113 -4.63 -25.52 20.12
N LEU A 114 -4.26 -25.29 18.87
CA LEU A 114 -4.20 -26.28 17.79
C LEU A 114 -2.76 -26.37 17.25
N PRO A 115 -1.94 -27.32 17.71
CA PRO A 115 -0.51 -27.37 17.39
C PRO A 115 -0.20 -27.65 15.91
N PHE A 116 -1.16 -28.18 15.15
CA PHE A 116 -1.00 -28.44 13.70
C PHE A 116 -1.25 -27.20 12.84
N LEU A 117 -1.81 -26.15 13.40
CA LEU A 117 -2.16 -24.95 12.67
C LEU A 117 -1.24 -23.80 13.08
N PRO A 118 -0.92 -22.91 12.13
CA PRO A 118 -0.11 -21.75 12.46
C PRO A 118 -0.82 -20.91 13.53
N GLY A 119 -0.11 -20.63 14.60
CA GLY A 119 -0.55 -19.75 15.68
C GLY A 119 -0.08 -18.31 15.48
N GLY A 120 -0.22 -17.53 16.53
CA GLY A 120 0.29 -16.18 16.64
C GLY A 120 0.23 -15.70 18.09
N VAL A 121 0.87 -14.60 18.39
CA VAL A 121 0.73 -13.98 19.70
C VAL A 121 -0.71 -13.55 19.94
N THR A 122 -1.24 -13.82 21.13
CA THR A 122 -2.62 -13.46 21.47
C THR A 122 -2.89 -11.98 21.18
N GLY A 123 -3.91 -11.71 20.37
CA GLY A 123 -4.29 -10.35 19.97
C GLY A 123 -3.54 -9.79 18.75
N SER A 124 -2.36 -10.28 18.38
CA SER A 124 -1.58 -9.79 17.25
C SER A 124 -2.17 -10.18 15.88
N GLY A 125 -2.92 -11.27 15.80
CA GLY A 125 -3.52 -11.78 14.57
C GLY A 125 -4.73 -11.00 14.07
N TYR A 126 -5.37 -10.17 14.91
CA TYR A 126 -6.62 -9.51 14.55
C TYR A 126 -6.45 -8.42 13.49
N LEU A 127 -5.44 -7.56 13.62
CA LEU A 127 -5.15 -6.53 12.63
C LEU A 127 -4.72 -7.10 11.26
N PRO A 128 -3.80 -8.09 11.19
CA PRO A 128 -3.48 -8.79 9.94
C PRO A 128 -4.68 -9.48 9.28
N PHE A 129 -5.61 -10.05 10.07
CA PHE A 129 -6.85 -10.60 9.55
C PHE A 129 -7.72 -9.51 8.91
N ALA A 130 -7.95 -8.40 9.62
CA ALA A 130 -8.72 -7.28 9.10
C ALA A 130 -8.08 -6.69 7.82
N ALA A 131 -6.75 -6.58 7.80
CA ALA A 131 -5.99 -6.13 6.65
C ALA A 131 -6.13 -7.08 5.44
N ALA A 132 -6.09 -8.39 5.67
CA ALA A 132 -6.29 -9.39 4.62
C ALA A 132 -7.71 -9.29 4.01
N VAL A 133 -8.75 -9.12 4.85
CA VAL A 133 -10.13 -8.90 4.40
C VAL A 133 -10.22 -7.61 3.59
N GLY A 134 -9.69 -6.50 4.11
CA GLY A 134 -9.69 -5.21 3.42
C GLY A 134 -8.98 -5.25 2.07
N ALA A 135 -7.80 -5.86 2.01
CA ALA A 135 -7.03 -6.04 0.79
C ALA A 135 -7.78 -6.91 -0.24
N ALA A 136 -8.39 -8.02 0.19
CA ALA A 136 -9.19 -8.89 -0.67
C ALA A 136 -10.37 -8.13 -1.29
N VAL A 137 -11.12 -7.37 -0.47
CA VAL A 137 -12.25 -6.56 -0.94
C VAL A 137 -11.79 -5.46 -1.91
N LEU A 138 -10.73 -4.73 -1.56
CA LEU A 138 -10.16 -3.68 -2.41
C LEU A 138 -9.69 -4.25 -3.75
N MET A 139 -9.00 -5.40 -3.73
CA MET A 139 -8.54 -6.06 -4.96
C MET A 139 -9.72 -6.36 -5.88
N GLN A 140 -10.76 -7.01 -5.37
CA GLN A 140 -11.90 -7.42 -6.20
C GLN A 140 -12.73 -6.21 -6.66
N ALA A 141 -13.00 -5.25 -5.78
CA ALA A 141 -13.76 -4.05 -6.12
C ALA A 141 -13.04 -3.18 -7.17
N CYS A 142 -11.75 -2.89 -6.98
CA CYS A 142 -10.96 -2.09 -7.92
C CYS A 142 -10.83 -2.78 -9.29
N ARG A 143 -10.77 -4.11 -9.30
CA ARG A 143 -10.59 -4.89 -10.52
C ARG A 143 -11.89 -5.05 -11.32
N HIS A 144 -13.01 -5.37 -10.67
CA HIS A 144 -14.24 -5.80 -11.32
C HIS A 144 -15.39 -4.78 -11.26
N ALA A 145 -15.47 -3.97 -10.20
CA ALA A 145 -16.59 -3.07 -9.98
C ALA A 145 -16.34 -1.63 -10.41
N LEU A 146 -15.09 -1.14 -10.41
CA LEU A 146 -14.78 0.24 -10.75
C LEU A 146 -14.60 0.46 -12.26
N GLY A 147 -15.38 1.38 -12.83
CA GLY A 147 -15.17 1.91 -14.18
C GLY A 147 -13.97 2.88 -14.25
N LYS A 148 -13.51 3.21 -15.48
CA LYS A 148 -12.33 4.07 -15.73
C LYS A 148 -12.35 5.39 -14.95
N SER A 149 -13.49 6.10 -14.96
CA SER A 149 -13.62 7.37 -14.24
C SER A 149 -13.64 7.20 -12.72
N ALA A 150 -14.23 6.10 -12.22
CA ALA A 150 -14.30 5.79 -10.81
C ALA A 150 -12.90 5.45 -10.24
N ARG A 151 -12.00 4.86 -11.03
CA ARG A 151 -10.61 4.61 -10.63
C ARG A 151 -9.80 5.89 -10.44
N VAL A 152 -9.96 6.87 -11.33
CA VAL A 152 -9.33 8.18 -11.13
C VAL A 152 -9.91 8.88 -9.90
N CYS A 153 -11.21 8.74 -9.67
CA CYS A 153 -11.85 9.25 -8.45
C CYS A 153 -11.30 8.56 -7.20
N PHE A 154 -11.10 7.24 -7.24
CA PHE A 154 -10.47 6.49 -6.14
C PHE A 154 -9.06 7.02 -5.82
N LEU A 155 -8.19 7.15 -6.83
CA LEU A 155 -6.82 7.67 -6.63
C LEU A 155 -6.83 9.09 -6.08
N PHE A 156 -7.71 9.93 -6.62
CA PHE A 156 -7.90 11.29 -6.14
C PHE A 156 -8.37 11.33 -4.68
N ALA A 157 -9.42 10.58 -4.36
CA ALA A 157 -10.00 10.54 -3.03
C ALA A 157 -9.02 9.93 -2.01
N SER A 158 -8.30 8.86 -2.37
CA SER A 158 -7.27 8.27 -1.51
C SER A 158 -6.15 9.26 -1.21
N ALA A 159 -5.65 9.97 -2.23
CA ALA A 159 -4.61 10.97 -2.04
C ALA A 159 -5.10 12.16 -1.18
N PHE A 160 -6.34 12.62 -1.40
CA PHE A 160 -6.92 13.72 -0.61
C PHE A 160 -7.11 13.31 0.86
N LEU A 161 -7.71 12.15 1.11
CA LEU A 161 -7.91 11.63 2.46
C LEU A 161 -6.56 11.41 3.17
N ALA A 162 -5.58 10.81 2.49
CA ALA A 162 -4.24 10.62 3.04
C ALA A 162 -3.55 11.96 3.34
N GLY A 163 -3.66 12.95 2.45
CA GLY A 163 -3.12 14.29 2.69
C GLY A 163 -3.73 14.95 3.92
N VAL A 164 -5.05 14.84 4.10
CA VAL A 164 -5.73 15.34 5.32
C VAL A 164 -5.26 14.57 6.55
N ALA A 165 -5.16 13.23 6.49
CA ALA A 165 -4.66 12.42 7.59
C ALA A 165 -3.23 12.81 7.99
N ALA A 166 -2.35 13.05 7.00
CA ALA A 166 -0.99 13.49 7.23
C ALA A 166 -0.93 14.86 7.93
N LEU A 167 -1.75 15.82 7.49
CA LEU A 167 -1.82 17.13 8.12
C LEU A 167 -2.36 17.05 9.56
N VAL A 168 -3.39 16.23 9.80
CA VAL A 168 -3.93 16.00 11.14
C VAL A 168 -2.87 15.36 12.05
N ALA A 169 -2.16 14.33 11.57
CA ALA A 169 -1.07 13.70 12.31
C ALA A 169 0.09 14.68 12.58
N ALA A 170 0.48 15.48 11.59
CA ALA A 170 1.51 16.50 11.74
C ALA A 170 1.13 17.57 12.79
N LEU A 171 -0.11 18.06 12.76
CA LEU A 171 -0.62 19.01 13.74
C LEU A 171 -0.68 18.38 15.15
N ALA A 172 -1.09 17.11 15.26
CA ALA A 172 -1.10 16.40 16.53
C ALA A 172 0.32 16.24 17.10
N CYS A 173 1.33 16.01 16.25
CA CYS A 173 2.73 15.96 16.69
C CYS A 173 3.25 17.32 17.18
N VAL A 174 2.91 18.40 16.48
CA VAL A 174 3.42 19.75 16.77
C VAL A 174 2.74 20.37 17.99
N PHE A 175 1.41 20.24 18.11
CA PHE A 175 0.63 20.90 19.15
C PHE A 175 0.26 19.98 20.33
N GLY A 176 0.35 18.68 20.17
CA GLY A 176 -0.15 17.70 21.15
C GLY A 176 0.79 17.40 22.31
N ASN A 177 1.96 18.03 22.41
CA ASN A 177 3.01 17.71 23.42
C ASN A 177 3.31 16.20 23.54
N SER A 178 2.97 15.41 22.54
CA SER A 178 3.21 13.97 22.56
C SER A 178 4.63 13.68 22.07
N ALA A 179 5.59 13.78 22.98
CA ALA A 179 6.97 13.33 22.75
C ALA A 179 7.02 11.92 22.12
N ALA A 180 6.06 11.07 22.45
CA ALA A 180 5.95 9.72 21.90
C ALA A 180 5.62 9.72 20.39
N LEU A 181 4.73 10.58 19.88
CA LEU A 181 4.44 10.70 18.45
C LEU A 181 5.61 11.33 17.70
N LEU A 182 6.26 12.33 18.30
CA LEU A 182 7.46 12.91 17.72
C LEU A 182 8.62 11.90 17.71
N GLN A 183 8.77 11.12 18.77
CA GLN A 183 9.77 10.06 18.86
C GLN A 183 9.48 8.92 17.88
N ALA A 184 8.21 8.54 17.66
CA ALA A 184 7.81 7.61 16.62
C ALA A 184 8.03 8.18 15.21
N ALA A 185 7.82 9.48 15.02
CA ALA A 185 8.11 10.16 13.76
C ALA A 185 9.62 10.28 13.47
N CYS A 186 10.42 10.36 14.54
CA CYS A 186 11.88 10.51 14.45
C CYS A 186 12.62 9.18 14.60
N SER A 187 11.96 8.11 15.09
CA SER A 187 12.59 6.78 15.18
C SER A 187 12.82 6.23 13.78
N THR A 188 14.06 6.18 13.40
CA THR A 188 14.54 5.96 12.04
C THR A 188 14.24 4.59 11.45
N VAL A 189 13.70 3.65 12.23
CA VAL A 189 13.66 2.25 11.80
C VAL A 189 12.30 1.55 12.01
N ASP A 190 11.56 1.85 13.07
CA ASP A 190 10.44 0.97 13.48
C ASP A 190 9.03 1.41 13.07
N ALA A 191 8.83 2.60 12.52
CA ALA A 191 7.50 3.15 12.26
C ALA A 191 7.36 3.87 10.91
N SER A 192 8.08 3.45 9.89
CA SER A 192 8.03 4.11 8.57
C SER A 192 6.80 3.74 7.73
N TYR A 193 5.94 2.82 8.20
CA TYR A 193 4.76 2.40 7.46
C TYR A 193 3.75 3.53 7.15
N PRO A 194 3.50 4.54 8.02
CA PRO A 194 2.63 5.63 7.62
C PRO A 194 3.27 6.48 6.53
N GLY A 195 4.57 6.76 6.63
CA GLY A 195 5.32 7.47 5.60
C GLY A 195 5.30 6.77 4.26
N MET A 196 5.46 5.44 4.25
CA MET A 196 5.35 4.62 3.04
C MET A 196 3.96 4.72 2.42
N ALA A 197 2.90 4.67 3.22
CA ALA A 197 1.53 4.81 2.74
C ALA A 197 1.25 6.23 2.19
N PHE A 198 1.77 7.28 2.84
CA PHE A 198 1.69 8.65 2.30
C PHE A 198 2.45 8.80 0.99
N GLY A 199 3.61 8.18 0.87
CA GLY A 199 4.37 8.12 -0.39
C GLY A 199 3.62 7.42 -1.52
N LEU A 200 2.95 6.29 -1.25
CA LEU A 200 2.09 5.62 -2.21
C LEU A 200 0.93 6.52 -2.67
N CYS A 201 0.28 7.23 -1.74
CA CYS A 201 -0.75 8.19 -2.08
C CYS A 201 -0.22 9.37 -2.90
N LEU A 202 1.02 9.79 -2.66
CA LEU A 202 1.69 10.81 -3.47
C LEU A 202 1.90 10.31 -4.90
N VAL A 203 2.36 9.07 -5.11
CA VAL A 203 2.45 8.42 -6.43
C VAL A 203 1.07 8.39 -7.11
N GLY A 204 0.03 8.00 -6.38
CA GLY A 204 -1.36 8.00 -6.86
C GLY A 204 -1.86 9.40 -7.25
N SER A 205 -1.44 10.45 -6.54
CA SER A 205 -1.82 11.83 -6.83
C SER A 205 -1.26 12.34 -8.15
N MET A 206 -0.04 11.91 -8.56
CA MET A 206 0.53 12.24 -9.86
C MET A 206 -0.32 11.70 -11.01
N VAL A 207 -0.85 10.50 -10.85
CA VAL A 207 -1.76 9.89 -11.83
C VAL A 207 -3.14 10.56 -11.81
N ALA A 208 -3.66 10.86 -10.63
CA ALA A 208 -4.93 11.55 -10.47
C ALA A 208 -4.90 12.94 -11.09
N MET A 209 -3.78 13.65 -11.01
CA MET A 209 -3.56 14.96 -11.64
C MET A 209 -3.76 14.88 -13.15
N ALA A 210 -3.07 13.96 -13.85
CA ALA A 210 -3.22 13.80 -15.28
C ALA A 210 -4.67 13.48 -15.68
N GLY A 211 -5.33 12.59 -14.91
CA GLY A 211 -6.73 12.25 -15.11
C GLY A 211 -7.70 13.40 -14.83
N ALA A 212 -7.42 14.28 -13.89
CA ALA A 212 -8.22 15.45 -13.56
C ALA A 212 -8.11 16.52 -14.66
N PHE A 213 -6.90 16.76 -15.19
CA PHE A 213 -6.72 17.65 -16.35
C PHE A 213 -7.44 17.12 -17.60
N GLU A 214 -7.35 15.84 -17.90
CA GLU A 214 -8.06 15.22 -19.02
C GLU A 214 -9.58 15.40 -18.93
N ARG A 215 -10.13 15.33 -17.72
CA ARG A 215 -11.57 15.45 -17.46
C ARG A 215 -12.03 16.87 -17.17
N LYS A 216 -11.14 17.84 -17.25
CA LYS A 216 -11.42 19.26 -16.93
C LYS A 216 -12.00 19.46 -15.53
N TRP A 217 -11.51 18.72 -14.54
CA TRP A 217 -11.92 18.83 -13.13
C TRP A 217 -11.25 20.03 -12.45
N ASN A 218 -11.34 21.21 -13.05
CA ASN A 218 -10.63 22.40 -12.56
C ASN A 218 -11.00 22.76 -11.10
N ARG A 219 -12.24 22.52 -10.69
CA ARG A 219 -12.71 22.76 -9.31
C ARG A 219 -12.10 21.81 -8.28
N ALA A 220 -11.58 20.66 -8.71
CA ALA A 220 -10.94 19.69 -7.83
C ALA A 220 -9.43 19.95 -7.64
N MET A 221 -8.83 20.85 -8.43
CA MET A 221 -7.40 21.15 -8.35
C MET A 221 -6.93 21.63 -6.98
N PRO A 222 -7.64 22.56 -6.27
CA PRO A 222 -7.24 22.94 -4.92
C PRO A 222 -7.20 21.76 -3.94
N LEU A 223 -8.17 20.85 -4.03
CA LEU A 223 -8.19 19.64 -3.19
C LEU A 223 -7.02 18.71 -3.51
N LEU A 224 -6.63 18.62 -4.78
CA LEU A 224 -5.46 17.85 -5.19
C LEU A 224 -4.15 18.51 -4.70
N ALA A 225 -4.08 19.83 -4.64
CA ALA A 225 -2.94 20.53 -4.06
C ALA A 225 -2.79 20.22 -2.57
N ILE A 226 -3.90 20.20 -1.82
CA ILE A 226 -3.93 19.76 -0.41
C ILE A 226 -3.48 18.29 -0.29
N ALA A 227 -3.95 17.44 -1.19
CA ALA A 227 -3.55 16.04 -1.23
C ALA A 227 -2.03 15.88 -1.41
N VAL A 228 -1.47 16.53 -2.42
CA VAL A 228 -0.02 16.49 -2.70
C VAL A 228 0.76 17.06 -1.52
N GLY A 229 0.39 18.26 -1.04
CA GLY A 229 1.07 18.93 0.06
C GLY A 229 1.05 18.12 1.35
N GLY A 230 -0.12 17.59 1.73
CA GLY A 230 -0.26 16.75 2.91
C GLY A 230 0.53 15.45 2.81
N CYS A 231 0.48 14.75 1.68
CA CYS A 231 1.27 13.54 1.47
C CYS A 231 2.78 13.80 1.52
N VAL A 232 3.26 14.94 1.03
CA VAL A 232 4.67 15.34 1.13
C VAL A 232 5.07 15.56 2.60
N VAL A 233 4.25 16.27 3.38
CA VAL A 233 4.48 16.46 4.82
C VAL A 233 4.49 15.12 5.54
N GLY A 234 3.51 14.24 5.26
CA GLY A 234 3.43 12.91 5.86
C GLY A 234 4.62 12.03 5.51
N LEU A 235 5.04 12.01 4.25
CA LEU A 235 6.23 11.27 3.81
C LEU A 235 7.49 11.81 4.52
N TYR A 236 7.65 13.12 4.60
CA TYR A 236 8.82 13.72 5.25
C TYR A 236 8.89 13.40 6.75
N LEU A 237 7.77 13.52 7.47
CA LEU A 237 7.76 13.34 8.92
C LEU A 237 7.84 11.86 9.34
N PHE A 238 7.10 10.99 8.66
CA PHE A 238 6.86 9.62 9.12
C PHE A 238 7.64 8.55 8.36
N ALA A 239 8.41 8.88 7.31
CA ALA A 239 9.22 7.91 6.60
C ALA A 239 10.69 7.94 7.03
N SER A 240 11.36 6.80 6.98
CA SER A 240 12.83 6.73 7.05
C SER A 240 13.45 7.32 5.77
N ASP A 241 14.71 7.74 5.85
CA ASP A 241 15.38 8.38 4.70
C ASP A 241 15.45 7.46 3.48
N MET A 242 15.64 6.15 3.69
CA MET A 242 15.62 5.16 2.60
C MET A 242 14.24 5.04 1.95
N VAL A 243 13.17 5.09 2.75
CA VAL A 243 11.78 5.11 2.23
C VAL A 243 11.51 6.40 1.48
N ILE A 244 11.97 7.55 1.96
CA ILE A 244 11.86 8.83 1.26
C ILE A 244 12.55 8.74 -0.10
N LEU A 245 13.80 8.27 -0.15
CA LEU A 245 14.58 8.15 -1.38
C LEU A 245 13.87 7.25 -2.41
N ALA A 246 13.42 6.07 -1.98
CA ALA A 246 12.69 5.14 -2.84
C ALA A 246 11.41 5.77 -3.41
N HIS A 247 10.64 6.50 -2.57
CA HIS A 247 9.43 7.18 -3.02
C HIS A 247 9.72 8.36 -3.94
N CYS A 248 10.79 9.13 -3.72
CA CYS A 248 11.20 10.20 -4.62
C CYS A 248 11.45 9.67 -6.04
N VAL A 249 12.18 8.56 -6.18
CA VAL A 249 12.40 7.91 -7.48
C VAL A 249 11.07 7.52 -8.12
N CYS A 250 10.17 6.93 -7.38
CA CYS A 250 8.89 6.44 -7.90
C CYS A 250 7.90 7.58 -8.22
N VAL A 251 7.90 8.65 -7.43
CA VAL A 251 7.13 9.86 -7.74
C VAL A 251 7.61 10.49 -9.05
N VAL A 252 8.92 10.56 -9.26
CA VAL A 252 9.50 11.05 -10.53
C VAL A 252 9.07 10.17 -11.70
N LEU A 253 9.11 8.83 -11.55
CA LEU A 253 8.66 7.90 -12.58
C LEU A 253 7.16 8.05 -12.87
N ALA A 254 6.33 8.14 -11.82
CA ALA A 254 4.88 8.33 -11.97
C ALA A 254 4.55 9.67 -12.63
N LEU A 255 5.28 10.73 -12.27
CA LEU A 255 5.16 12.05 -12.88
C LEU A 255 5.57 12.01 -14.35
N ALA A 256 6.70 11.41 -14.68
CA ALA A 256 7.17 11.27 -16.07
C ALA A 256 6.15 10.51 -16.94
N CYS A 257 5.62 9.39 -16.45
CA CYS A 257 4.54 8.65 -17.13
C CYS A 257 3.28 9.50 -17.32
N SER A 258 2.91 10.26 -16.30
CA SER A 258 1.72 11.12 -16.31
C SER A 258 1.87 12.30 -17.28
N LEU A 259 3.03 12.94 -17.30
CA LEU A 259 3.34 14.04 -18.22
C LEU A 259 3.45 13.54 -19.66
N ALA A 260 4.08 12.39 -19.90
CA ALA A 260 4.15 11.78 -21.22
C ALA A 260 2.76 11.45 -21.78
N TYR A 261 1.88 10.91 -20.94
CA TYR A 261 0.48 10.67 -21.28
C TYR A 261 -0.26 11.97 -21.58
N ALA A 262 -0.16 12.95 -20.69
CA ALA A 262 -0.80 14.26 -20.84
C ALA A 262 -0.38 14.96 -22.12
N HIS A 263 0.92 14.95 -22.42
CA HIS A 263 1.47 15.52 -23.65
C HIS A 263 0.86 14.88 -24.91
N ARG A 264 0.84 13.55 -24.96
CA ARG A 264 0.31 12.80 -26.11
C ARG A 264 -1.20 12.95 -26.29
N ARG A 265 -1.95 13.02 -25.19
CA ARG A 265 -3.42 13.01 -25.20
C ARG A 265 -4.03 14.40 -25.35
N MET A 266 -3.43 15.40 -24.72
CA MET A 266 -3.99 16.75 -24.59
C MET A 266 -3.15 17.84 -25.26
N GLY A 267 -1.96 17.48 -25.77
CA GLY A 267 -1.03 18.40 -26.41
C GLY A 267 -0.02 19.05 -25.46
N GLY A 268 1.01 19.69 -26.03
CA GLY A 268 2.17 20.17 -25.29
C GLY A 268 1.91 21.23 -24.22
N LEU A 269 0.84 22.03 -24.36
CA LEU A 269 0.49 23.09 -23.40
C LEU A 269 0.01 22.58 -22.03
N VAL A 270 -0.32 21.30 -21.89
CA VAL A 270 -0.75 20.73 -20.61
C VAL A 270 0.42 20.42 -19.70
N VAL A 271 1.58 20.07 -20.26
CA VAL A 271 2.79 19.77 -19.47
C VAL A 271 3.20 20.96 -18.59
N PRO A 272 3.38 22.19 -19.12
CA PRO A 272 3.72 23.34 -18.28
C PRO A 272 2.62 23.66 -17.24
N LYS A 273 1.33 23.42 -17.54
CA LYS A 273 0.26 23.57 -16.56
C LYS A 273 0.37 22.58 -15.41
N CYS A 274 0.70 21.30 -15.69
CA CYS A 274 0.94 20.28 -14.67
C CYS A 274 2.14 20.66 -13.79
N LEU A 275 3.24 21.10 -14.39
CA LEU A 275 4.45 21.51 -13.67
C LEU A 275 4.19 22.76 -12.82
N ALA A 276 3.52 23.79 -13.36
CA ALA A 276 3.15 24.98 -12.62
C ALA A 276 2.24 24.64 -11.42
N PHE A 277 1.27 23.73 -11.63
CA PHE A 277 0.42 23.24 -10.54
C PHE A 277 1.24 22.57 -9.44
N LEU A 278 2.17 21.67 -9.80
CA LEU A 278 3.03 21.00 -8.82
C LEU A 278 3.92 21.97 -8.05
N LEU A 279 4.51 22.95 -8.72
CA LEU A 279 5.31 23.98 -8.07
C LEU A 279 4.47 24.75 -7.04
N ILE A 280 3.26 25.16 -7.41
CA ILE A 280 2.34 25.86 -6.48
C ILE A 280 1.92 24.93 -5.34
N ALA A 281 1.62 23.66 -5.61
CA ALA A 281 1.21 22.69 -4.60
C ALA A 281 2.34 22.33 -3.61
N MET A 282 3.60 22.51 -4.00
CA MET A 282 4.78 22.27 -3.14
C MET A 282 5.10 23.44 -2.21
N VAL A 283 4.62 24.65 -2.48
CA VAL A 283 4.91 25.82 -1.63
C VAL A 283 4.40 25.65 -0.20
N PRO A 284 3.12 25.30 0.06
CA PRO A 284 2.61 25.15 1.43
C PRO A 284 3.36 24.09 2.26
N PRO A 285 3.63 22.87 1.76
CA PRO A 285 4.38 21.87 2.53
C PRO A 285 5.81 22.31 2.84
N VAL A 286 6.49 22.96 1.91
CA VAL A 286 7.84 23.48 2.16
C VAL A 286 7.79 24.56 3.26
N LEU A 287 6.87 25.51 3.18
CA LEU A 287 6.71 26.52 4.23
C LEU A 287 6.33 25.93 5.59
N PHE A 288 5.49 24.89 5.60
CA PHE A 288 5.15 24.17 6.83
C PHE A 288 6.38 23.46 7.42
N ILE A 289 7.14 22.73 6.61
CA ILE A 289 8.35 22.03 7.07
C ILE A 289 9.37 23.04 7.60
N MET A 290 9.60 24.14 6.89
CA MET A 290 10.58 25.13 7.29
C MET A 290 10.17 25.96 8.53
N GLY A 291 8.87 26.28 8.67
CA GLY A 291 8.38 27.17 9.72
C GLY A 291 7.81 26.49 10.96
N VAL A 292 7.30 25.28 10.83
CA VAL A 292 6.53 24.61 11.89
C VAL A 292 7.25 23.38 12.47
N VAL A 293 7.99 22.64 11.63
CA VAL A 293 8.72 21.45 12.10
C VAL A 293 9.92 21.88 12.96
N PRO A 294 10.12 21.27 14.17
CA PRO A 294 11.24 21.59 15.03
C PRO A 294 12.61 21.42 14.34
N GLU A 295 13.57 22.31 14.69
CA GLU A 295 14.92 22.28 14.07
C GLU A 295 15.64 20.95 14.31
N GLU A 296 15.44 20.31 15.47
CA GLU A 296 16.01 19.03 15.81
C GLU A 296 15.58 17.93 14.82
N VAL A 297 14.29 17.91 14.46
CA VAL A 297 13.74 16.97 13.48
C VAL A 297 14.29 17.27 12.07
N LYS A 298 14.36 18.56 11.71
CA LYS A 298 14.93 18.99 10.43
C LYS A 298 16.41 18.61 10.33
N ALA A 299 17.19 18.88 11.37
CA ALA A 299 18.62 18.54 11.42
C ALA A 299 18.84 17.04 11.27
N GLN A 300 18.04 16.21 11.95
CA GLN A 300 18.13 14.75 11.84
C GLN A 300 17.82 14.25 10.41
N LYS A 301 16.76 14.78 9.77
CA LYS A 301 16.34 14.40 8.41
C LYS A 301 17.23 15.00 7.32
N LEU A 302 17.76 16.20 7.53
CA LEU A 302 18.63 16.89 6.58
C LEU A 302 20.10 16.47 6.71
N ALA A 303 20.52 15.95 7.86
CA ALA A 303 21.88 15.47 8.07
C ALA A 303 22.33 14.49 6.99
N PHE A 304 21.41 13.67 6.48
CA PHE A 304 21.68 12.80 5.34
C PHE A 304 22.06 13.55 4.06
N PHE A 305 21.39 14.69 3.76
CA PHE A 305 21.62 15.43 2.51
C PHE A 305 22.70 16.50 2.62
N PHE A 306 22.90 17.07 3.81
CA PHE A 306 23.70 18.28 4.02
C PHE A 306 24.71 18.21 5.17
N GLY A 307 24.88 17.03 5.80
CA GLY A 307 25.81 16.87 6.91
C GLY A 307 27.27 17.05 6.49
N GLU A 308 28.02 17.91 7.20
CA GLU A 308 29.42 18.24 6.91
C GLU A 308 30.40 17.06 7.11
N GLU A 309 30.05 16.09 7.96
CA GLU A 309 30.83 14.87 8.19
C GLU A 309 30.07 13.64 7.69
N GLY A 310 29.94 13.51 6.37
CA GLY A 310 29.46 12.28 5.73
C GLY A 310 28.35 11.59 6.51
N SER A 311 27.20 12.28 6.68
CA SER A 311 26.04 11.70 7.38
C SER A 311 25.75 10.37 6.71
N LYS A 312 26.06 9.30 7.42
CA LYS A 312 25.89 7.96 6.90
C LYS A 312 24.40 7.77 6.69
N LEU A 313 23.98 7.43 5.47
CA LEU A 313 22.61 6.98 5.12
C LEU A 313 22.06 5.98 6.15
N VAL A 314 22.97 5.39 6.88
CA VAL A 314 22.72 4.27 7.76
C VAL A 314 23.51 4.49 9.04
N PRO A 315 22.88 4.45 10.24
CA PRO A 315 23.58 4.54 11.52
C PRO A 315 24.72 3.53 11.63
N ASP A 316 25.76 3.90 12.35
CA ASP A 316 26.85 2.96 12.65
C ASP A 316 26.31 1.72 13.35
N GLY A 317 26.76 0.55 12.90
CA GLY A 317 26.26 -0.73 13.42
C GLY A 317 24.95 -1.23 12.80
N PHE A 318 24.24 -0.44 12.00
CA PHE A 318 22.99 -0.88 11.35
C PHE A 318 23.16 -2.15 10.52
N PHE A 319 24.21 -2.24 9.72
CA PHE A 319 24.44 -3.43 8.90
C PHE A 319 24.75 -4.66 9.75
N ALA A 320 25.48 -4.50 10.85
CA ALA A 320 25.76 -5.59 11.78
C ALA A 320 24.48 -6.07 12.48
N LEU A 321 23.67 -5.13 13.00
CA LEU A 321 22.37 -5.42 13.59
C LEU A 321 21.44 -6.12 12.58
N ARG A 322 21.36 -5.58 11.37
CA ARG A 322 20.54 -6.16 10.30
C ARG A 322 21.01 -7.55 9.90
N SER A 323 22.33 -7.80 9.85
CA SER A 323 22.87 -9.13 9.56
C SER A 323 22.45 -10.13 10.62
N ALA A 324 22.65 -9.78 11.91
CA ALA A 324 22.27 -10.64 13.03
C ALA A 324 20.77 -10.94 13.05
N LEU A 325 19.91 -9.93 12.85
CA LEU A 325 18.46 -10.14 12.76
C LEU A 325 18.06 -10.97 11.55
N SER A 326 18.74 -10.82 10.43
CA SER A 326 18.51 -11.61 9.21
C SER A 326 18.91 -13.08 9.41
N GLU A 327 20.01 -13.35 10.09
CA GLU A 327 20.43 -14.72 10.46
C GLU A 327 19.39 -15.40 11.37
N ILE A 328 18.88 -14.67 12.36
CA ILE A 328 17.80 -15.17 13.24
C ILE A 328 16.55 -15.48 12.43
N ALA A 329 16.13 -14.55 11.56
CA ALA A 329 14.95 -14.75 10.74
C ALA A 329 15.09 -15.95 9.78
N GLU A 330 16.25 -16.15 9.20
CA GLU A 330 16.55 -17.30 8.34
C GLU A 330 16.55 -18.62 9.13
N LYS A 331 17.08 -18.63 10.35
CA LYS A 331 17.05 -19.80 11.23
C LYS A 331 15.62 -20.18 11.58
N VAL A 332 14.83 -19.22 12.06
CA VAL A 332 13.42 -19.40 12.42
C VAL A 332 12.60 -19.91 11.22
N TRP A 333 12.83 -19.34 10.03
CA TRP A 333 12.20 -19.81 8.80
C TRP A 333 12.57 -21.25 8.44
N LYS A 334 13.83 -21.63 8.54
CA LYS A 334 14.29 -23.01 8.27
C LYS A 334 13.63 -24.04 9.17
N GLU A 335 13.34 -23.68 10.42
CA GLU A 335 12.62 -24.55 11.36
C GLU A 335 11.14 -24.69 10.99
N ASN A 336 10.50 -23.65 10.42
CA ASN A 336 9.09 -23.62 10.06
C ASN A 336 8.85 -23.10 8.65
N PRO A 337 9.31 -23.77 7.59
CA PRO A 337 9.42 -23.19 6.24
C PRO A 337 8.07 -22.91 5.57
N TRP A 338 7.04 -23.71 5.82
CA TRP A 338 5.77 -23.62 5.11
C TRP A 338 4.84 -22.54 5.66
N LEU A 339 4.66 -22.50 6.97
CA LEU A 339 3.67 -21.66 7.62
C LEU A 339 4.28 -20.62 8.57
N GLY A 340 5.58 -20.70 8.84
CA GLY A 340 6.25 -19.83 9.80
C GLY A 340 5.82 -20.10 11.25
N THR A 341 6.39 -19.33 12.18
CA THR A 341 6.12 -19.45 13.63
C THR A 341 4.81 -18.78 14.07
N GLY A 342 4.30 -17.85 13.28
CA GLY A 342 3.07 -17.12 13.58
C GLY A 342 3.28 -15.60 13.54
N VAL A 343 2.17 -14.89 13.43
CA VAL A 343 2.19 -13.43 13.31
C VAL A 343 2.57 -12.79 14.64
N GLY A 344 3.58 -11.90 14.63
CA GLY A 344 4.07 -11.18 15.80
C GLY A 344 4.98 -12.00 16.70
N THR A 345 5.37 -13.23 16.31
CA THR A 345 6.28 -14.06 17.11
C THR A 345 7.73 -13.65 16.97
N PHE A 346 8.12 -12.98 15.91
CA PHE A 346 9.51 -12.66 15.61
C PHE A 346 10.21 -11.88 16.74
N GLY A 347 9.52 -10.97 17.39
CA GLY A 347 10.06 -10.25 18.56
C GLY A 347 10.41 -11.17 19.76
N PHE A 348 9.73 -12.33 19.89
CA PHE A 348 10.08 -13.37 20.85
C PHE A 348 11.21 -14.25 20.31
N ASP A 349 11.15 -14.61 19.03
CA ASP A 349 12.15 -15.44 18.36
C ASP A 349 13.56 -14.83 18.45
N ILE A 350 13.66 -13.49 18.35
CA ILE A 350 14.92 -12.75 18.59
C ILE A 350 15.52 -13.11 19.94
N ARG A 351 14.70 -13.08 21.00
CA ARG A 351 15.17 -13.30 22.39
C ARG A 351 15.67 -14.72 22.63
N PHE A 352 15.12 -15.70 21.91
CA PHE A 352 15.53 -17.11 22.05
C PHE A 352 16.69 -17.49 21.15
N ASN A 353 16.89 -16.80 20.04
CA ASN A 353 17.86 -17.19 19.03
C ASN A 353 19.09 -16.26 18.96
N ALA A 354 19.06 -15.10 19.60
CA ALA A 354 20.20 -14.21 19.64
C ALA A 354 21.34 -14.84 20.50
N LYS A 355 22.58 -14.74 20.00
CA LYS A 355 23.76 -15.16 20.69
C LYS A 355 24.18 -14.11 21.74
N GLU A 356 24.89 -14.51 22.78
CA GLU A 356 25.44 -13.56 23.79
C GLU A 356 26.29 -12.45 23.16
N ALA A 357 26.94 -12.73 22.02
CA ALA A 357 27.72 -11.74 21.27
C ALA A 357 26.85 -10.66 20.58
N ASP A 358 25.55 -10.91 20.39
CA ASP A 358 24.64 -10.01 19.70
C ASP A 358 23.96 -9.02 20.66
N TRP A 359 24.69 -8.56 21.68
CA TRP A 359 24.17 -7.63 22.68
C TRP A 359 23.51 -6.37 22.06
N ALA A 360 23.99 -5.92 20.90
CA ALA A 360 23.40 -4.82 20.16
C ALA A 360 21.94 -5.09 19.77
N VAL A 361 21.59 -6.37 19.51
CA VAL A 361 20.21 -6.80 19.17
C VAL A 361 19.30 -6.61 20.38
N PHE A 362 19.75 -6.98 21.58
CA PHE A 362 18.97 -6.81 22.81
C PHE A 362 18.85 -5.33 23.22
N ALA A 363 19.95 -4.58 23.07
CA ALA A 363 19.99 -3.16 23.42
C ALA A 363 19.12 -2.29 22.51
N SER A 364 18.93 -2.70 21.26
CA SER A 364 18.15 -1.94 20.29
C SER A 364 16.63 -1.99 20.52
N ASN A 365 16.16 -2.90 21.37
CA ASN A 365 14.73 -3.15 21.64
C ASN A 365 13.90 -3.39 20.35
N GLN A 366 14.55 -3.90 19.30
CA GLN A 366 13.95 -4.15 18.00
C GLN A 366 12.96 -5.32 18.07
N ALA A 367 11.77 -5.12 17.48
CA ALA A 367 10.76 -6.16 17.36
C ALA A 367 10.69 -6.76 15.95
N GLY A 368 11.47 -6.25 15.00
CA GLY A 368 11.42 -6.62 13.59
C GLY A 368 12.80 -6.95 12.99
N ALA A 369 12.79 -7.69 11.88
CA ALA A 369 14.00 -8.19 11.22
C ALA A 369 14.78 -7.12 10.43
N LEU A 370 14.32 -5.87 10.36
CA LEU A 370 14.84 -4.83 9.47
C LEU A 370 14.90 -5.28 7.98
N ASN A 371 14.17 -6.33 7.68
CA ASN A 371 13.97 -6.91 6.37
C ASN A 371 12.60 -7.58 6.35
N GLY A 372 11.62 -6.91 5.75
CA GLY A 372 10.23 -7.36 5.75
C GLY A 372 10.02 -8.70 5.04
N TRP A 373 10.83 -9.02 4.04
CA TRP A 373 10.74 -10.30 3.35
C TRP A 373 11.16 -11.47 4.25
N LEU A 374 12.28 -11.32 4.95
CA LEU A 374 12.75 -12.34 5.89
C LEU A 374 11.83 -12.47 7.10
N GLN A 375 11.32 -11.36 7.63
CA GLN A 375 10.36 -11.42 8.72
C GLN A 375 9.07 -12.12 8.29
N MET A 376 8.59 -11.84 7.07
CA MET A 376 7.41 -12.51 6.55
C MET A 376 7.66 -14.02 6.36
N LEU A 377 8.84 -14.42 5.91
CA LEU A 377 9.22 -15.83 5.82
C LEU A 377 9.26 -16.47 7.20
N ALA A 378 9.85 -15.81 8.20
CA ALA A 378 9.91 -16.33 9.56
C ALA A 378 8.53 -16.49 10.19
N GLU A 379 7.68 -15.45 10.11
CA GLU A 379 6.38 -15.45 10.76
C GLU A 379 5.29 -16.17 9.97
N ARG A 380 5.34 -16.16 8.63
CA ARG A 380 4.24 -16.63 7.77
C ARG A 380 4.64 -17.75 6.82
N GLY A 381 5.93 -18.06 6.74
CA GLY A 381 6.47 -19.07 5.85
C GLY A 381 6.29 -18.75 4.36
N ILE A 382 6.56 -19.76 3.54
CA ILE A 382 6.39 -19.65 2.08
C ILE A 382 4.93 -19.35 1.70
N ALA A 383 3.95 -19.89 2.42
CA ALA A 383 2.53 -19.66 2.14
C ALA A 383 2.14 -18.17 2.27
N GLY A 384 2.70 -17.46 3.27
CA GLY A 384 2.47 -16.03 3.44
C GLY A 384 3.13 -15.18 2.34
N VAL A 385 4.36 -15.52 1.96
CA VAL A 385 5.09 -14.81 0.91
C VAL A 385 4.52 -15.10 -0.47
N ALA A 386 4.03 -16.31 -0.72
CA ALA A 386 3.49 -16.71 -2.02
C ALA A 386 2.39 -15.75 -2.51
N PHE A 387 1.50 -15.30 -1.62
CA PHE A 387 0.47 -14.33 -2.00
C PHE A 387 1.09 -13.03 -2.55
N PHE A 388 2.11 -12.49 -1.90
CA PHE A 388 2.74 -11.22 -2.26
C PHE A 388 3.66 -11.33 -3.47
N VAL A 389 4.07 -12.53 -3.86
CA VAL A 389 4.87 -12.79 -5.06
C VAL A 389 3.96 -13.21 -6.22
N VAL A 390 3.07 -14.17 -6.00
CA VAL A 390 2.22 -14.72 -7.07
C VAL A 390 1.20 -13.70 -7.57
N SER A 391 0.57 -12.93 -6.67
CA SER A 391 -0.41 -11.93 -7.09
C SER A 391 0.18 -10.84 -8.00
N PRO A 392 1.32 -10.20 -7.66
CA PRO A 392 1.99 -9.27 -8.55
C PRO A 392 2.41 -9.88 -9.89
N LEU A 393 3.01 -11.06 -9.85
CA LEU A 393 3.43 -11.75 -11.08
C LEU A 393 2.25 -12.07 -11.98
N PHE A 394 1.14 -12.56 -11.43
CA PHE A 394 -0.08 -12.85 -12.19
C PHE A 394 -0.67 -11.57 -12.80
N LEU A 395 -0.74 -10.47 -12.04
CA LEU A 395 -1.26 -9.21 -12.55
C LEU A 395 -0.32 -8.59 -13.59
N LEU A 396 0.99 -8.66 -13.38
CA LEU A 396 1.98 -8.23 -14.35
C LEU A 396 1.86 -9.04 -15.64
N TRP A 397 1.73 -10.35 -15.53
CA TRP A 397 1.49 -11.24 -16.66
C TRP A 397 0.21 -10.85 -17.42
N THR A 398 -0.91 -10.68 -16.70
CA THR A 398 -2.17 -10.26 -17.33
C THR A 398 -2.08 -8.87 -17.94
N TYR A 399 -1.31 -7.96 -17.36
CA TYR A 399 -1.03 -6.63 -17.90
C TYR A 399 -0.24 -6.73 -19.21
N VAL A 400 0.87 -7.44 -19.21
CA VAL A 400 1.75 -7.63 -20.40
C VAL A 400 0.98 -8.34 -21.51
N PHE A 401 0.28 -9.42 -21.17
CA PHE A 401 -0.50 -10.20 -22.14
C PHE A 401 -1.60 -9.36 -22.81
N ARG A 402 -2.35 -8.58 -22.01
CA ARG A 402 -3.37 -7.68 -22.54
C ARG A 402 -2.79 -6.52 -23.35
N ALA A 403 -1.64 -5.98 -22.92
CA ALA A 403 -0.93 -4.98 -23.69
C ALA A 403 -0.49 -5.52 -25.05
N PHE A 404 0.02 -6.75 -25.09
CA PHE A 404 0.46 -7.42 -26.31
C PHE A 404 -0.70 -7.65 -27.28
N HIS A 405 -1.83 -8.17 -26.78
CA HIS A 405 -3.03 -8.38 -27.61
C HIS A 405 -3.67 -7.07 -28.07
N ALA A 406 -3.67 -6.04 -27.24
CA ALA A 406 -4.13 -4.71 -27.64
C ALA A 406 -3.26 -4.11 -28.75
N VAL A 407 -1.96 -4.36 -28.72
CA VAL A 407 -1.01 -3.91 -29.75
C VAL A 407 -1.21 -4.67 -31.06
N SER A 408 -1.34 -5.98 -31.01
CA SER A 408 -1.56 -6.80 -32.23
C SER A 408 -2.90 -6.48 -32.92
N GLY A 409 -3.94 -6.13 -32.16
CA GLY A 409 -5.23 -5.69 -32.71
C GLY A 409 -5.26 -4.23 -33.20
N VAL A 410 -4.39 -3.39 -32.66
CA VAL A 410 -4.33 -1.94 -32.97
C VAL A 410 -3.37 -1.62 -34.12
N LEU A 411 -2.35 -2.48 -34.36
CA LEU A 411 -1.46 -2.33 -35.51
C LEU A 411 -2.19 -2.37 -36.86
N SER A 412 -3.43 -2.89 -36.88
CA SER A 412 -4.23 -2.88 -38.12
C SER A 412 -4.98 -1.59 -38.38
N ASN A 413 -5.21 -0.68 -37.40
CA ASN A 413 -6.18 0.40 -37.62
C ASN A 413 -6.03 1.70 -36.81
N SER A 414 -4.97 2.02 -36.08
CA SER A 414 -4.97 3.28 -35.33
C SER A 414 -3.66 4.05 -35.20
N ARG A 415 -3.82 5.39 -35.20
CA ARG A 415 -2.78 6.42 -34.93
C ARG A 415 -2.16 6.35 -33.52
N TYR A 416 -2.50 5.35 -32.72
CA TYR A 416 -2.05 5.18 -31.34
C TYR A 416 -1.04 4.03 -31.28
N GLY A 417 0.22 4.32 -31.49
CA GLY A 417 1.30 3.33 -31.33
C GLY A 417 1.36 2.78 -29.89
N LEU A 418 2.11 1.69 -29.71
CA LEU A 418 2.41 0.95 -28.45
C LEU A 418 2.53 1.88 -27.21
N GLY A 419 3.18 3.02 -27.38
CA GLY A 419 3.39 3.99 -26.32
C GLY A 419 2.12 4.60 -25.71
N GLY A 420 1.00 4.68 -26.43
CA GLY A 420 -0.25 5.26 -25.91
C GLY A 420 -1.00 4.32 -24.96
N LEU A 421 -0.83 3.00 -25.13
CA LEU A 421 -1.46 1.97 -24.30
C LEU A 421 -0.63 1.62 -23.07
N ILE A 422 0.68 1.51 -23.24
CA ILE A 422 1.63 1.15 -22.18
C ILE A 422 1.77 2.28 -21.14
N PHE A 423 1.66 3.53 -21.56
CA PHE A 423 1.83 4.70 -20.71
C PHE A 423 0.52 5.30 -20.16
N HIS A 424 -0.59 4.55 -20.13
CA HIS A 424 -1.75 5.04 -19.40
C HIS A 424 -1.40 5.11 -17.92
N PRO A 425 -1.51 6.29 -17.26
CA PRO A 425 -1.00 6.49 -15.91
C PRO A 425 -1.60 5.51 -14.88
N ALA A 426 -2.90 5.21 -15.01
CA ALA A 426 -3.56 4.23 -14.14
C ALA A 426 -3.01 2.80 -14.28
N CYS A 427 -2.35 2.49 -15.40
CA CYS A 427 -1.69 1.20 -15.59
C CYS A 427 -0.27 1.20 -15.01
N ALA A 428 0.40 2.35 -15.03
CA ALA A 428 1.75 2.48 -14.51
C ALA A 428 1.80 2.55 -12.98
N VAL A 429 0.75 3.09 -12.34
CA VAL A 429 0.72 3.28 -10.88
C VAL A 429 0.87 1.97 -10.10
N GLY A 430 0.25 0.90 -10.57
CA GLY A 430 0.31 -0.40 -9.91
C GLY A 430 1.73 -1.00 -9.88
N PRO A 431 2.39 -1.23 -11.02
CA PRO A 431 3.77 -1.69 -11.06
C PRO A 431 4.73 -0.81 -10.26
N ILE A 432 4.57 0.53 -10.33
CA ILE A 432 5.39 1.47 -9.55
C ILE A 432 5.16 1.28 -8.06
N ALA A 433 3.92 1.17 -7.60
CA ALA A 433 3.59 0.95 -6.19
C ALA A 433 4.19 -0.37 -5.67
N VAL A 434 4.10 -1.44 -6.45
CA VAL A 434 4.71 -2.73 -6.09
C VAL A 434 6.23 -2.64 -6.04
N ALA A 435 6.85 -1.99 -7.02
CA ALA A 435 8.30 -1.85 -7.05
C ALA A 435 8.83 -1.06 -5.83
N VAL A 436 8.14 0.02 -5.44
CA VAL A 436 8.47 0.78 -4.22
C VAL A 436 8.37 -0.08 -2.99
N VAL A 437 7.23 -0.75 -2.80
CA VAL A 437 6.99 -1.54 -1.60
C VAL A 437 7.95 -2.72 -1.53
N ALA A 438 8.23 -3.37 -2.66
CA ALA A 438 9.21 -4.44 -2.73
C ALA A 438 10.63 -3.94 -2.38
N ALA A 439 11.04 -2.80 -2.91
CA ALA A 439 12.33 -2.19 -2.60
C ALA A 439 12.42 -1.77 -1.12
N CYS A 440 11.39 -1.11 -0.59
CA CYS A 440 11.33 -0.74 0.82
C CYS A 440 11.34 -1.97 1.74
N GLY A 441 10.73 -3.07 1.35
CA GLY A 441 10.72 -4.33 2.10
C GLY A 441 12.11 -4.91 2.38
N PHE A 442 13.14 -4.52 1.62
CA PHE A 442 14.52 -4.91 1.95
C PHE A 442 15.11 -4.11 3.11
N PHE A 443 14.57 -2.94 3.44
CA PHE A 443 15.09 -2.06 4.49
C PHE A 443 14.13 -1.87 5.64
N ASP A 444 12.86 -2.27 5.46
CA ASP A 444 11.77 -2.08 6.40
C ASP A 444 10.85 -3.31 6.41
N HIS A 445 10.21 -3.56 7.53
CA HIS A 445 9.26 -4.66 7.72
C HIS A 445 7.78 -4.24 7.60
N SER A 446 7.53 -3.00 7.18
CA SER A 446 6.21 -2.36 7.26
C SER A 446 5.26 -2.70 6.11
N PHE A 447 5.71 -3.38 5.06
CA PHE A 447 4.89 -3.53 3.84
C PHE A 447 3.64 -4.41 4.01
N TRP A 448 3.58 -5.25 5.04
CA TRP A 448 2.42 -6.06 5.38
C TRP A 448 1.44 -5.37 6.35
N ARG A 449 1.79 -4.18 6.85
CA ARG A 449 0.87 -3.36 7.64
C ARG A 449 -0.34 -2.95 6.79
N PRO A 450 -1.55 -2.85 7.39
CA PRO A 450 -2.77 -2.54 6.64
C PRO A 450 -2.69 -1.24 5.85
N GLU A 451 -1.99 -0.23 6.40
CA GLU A 451 -1.80 1.08 5.79
C GLU A 451 -1.11 0.99 4.42
N VAL A 452 -0.12 0.12 4.30
CA VAL A 452 0.67 -0.07 3.08
C VAL A 452 0.05 -1.13 2.19
N MET A 453 -0.31 -2.28 2.76
CA MET A 453 -0.80 -3.43 2.01
C MET A 453 -2.09 -3.12 1.25
N MET A 454 -3.07 -2.49 1.90
CA MET A 454 -4.36 -2.19 1.28
C MET A 454 -4.22 -1.20 0.12
N LEU A 455 -3.43 -0.14 0.28
CA LEU A 455 -3.15 0.82 -0.79
C LEU A 455 -2.41 0.17 -1.95
N THR A 456 -1.37 -0.60 -1.67
CA THR A 456 -0.58 -1.31 -2.69
C THR A 456 -1.46 -2.25 -3.51
N VAL A 457 -2.26 -3.08 -2.83
CA VAL A 457 -3.16 -4.03 -3.48
C VAL A 457 -4.21 -3.31 -4.32
N ALA A 458 -4.80 -2.21 -3.83
CA ALA A 458 -5.79 -1.45 -4.56
C ALA A 458 -5.21 -0.81 -5.84
N MET A 459 -4.04 -0.16 -5.73
CA MET A 459 -3.36 0.45 -6.89
C MET A 459 -2.96 -0.60 -7.92
N PHE A 460 -2.49 -1.74 -7.44
CA PHE A 460 -2.05 -2.82 -8.27
C PHE A 460 -3.21 -3.53 -8.99
N ALA A 461 -4.32 -3.74 -8.30
CA ALA A 461 -5.54 -4.30 -8.88
C ALA A 461 -6.09 -3.44 -10.04
N MET A 462 -5.91 -2.12 -9.96
CA MET A 462 -6.32 -1.21 -11.03
C MET A 462 -5.47 -1.36 -12.30
N ALA A 463 -4.19 -1.69 -12.20
CA ALA A 463 -3.31 -1.87 -13.35
C ALA A 463 -3.80 -2.98 -14.28
N GLY A 464 -4.13 -4.14 -13.74
CA GLY A 464 -4.59 -5.29 -14.54
C GLY A 464 -5.95 -5.13 -15.20
N SER A 465 -6.75 -4.14 -14.78
CA SER A 465 -8.12 -3.93 -15.27
C SER A 465 -8.30 -2.73 -16.23
N ALA A 466 -7.21 -1.99 -16.46
CA ALA A 466 -7.26 -0.78 -17.30
C ALA A 466 -7.41 -1.05 -18.79
N PHE A 467 -7.14 -2.27 -19.24
CA PHE A 467 -7.33 -2.68 -20.61
C PHE A 467 -8.71 -3.33 -20.79
N PRO A 468 -9.58 -2.82 -21.64
CA PRO A 468 -10.79 -3.53 -22.02
C PRO A 468 -10.38 -4.86 -22.65
N ALA A 469 -10.95 -5.95 -22.16
CA ALA A 469 -10.94 -7.17 -22.93
C ALA A 469 -11.63 -6.83 -24.27
N HIS A 470 -10.88 -6.85 -25.35
CA HIS A 470 -11.41 -6.62 -26.68
C HIS A 470 -12.23 -7.87 -27.04
N LYS A 471 -13.50 -7.91 -26.68
CA LYS A 471 -14.52 -8.51 -27.53
C LYS A 471 -14.99 -7.36 -28.43
N LYS A 472 -14.38 -7.20 -29.59
CA LYS A 472 -15.17 -6.80 -30.75
C LYS A 472 -16.17 -7.94 -30.93
N THR A 473 -17.39 -7.75 -30.49
CA THR A 473 -18.51 -8.47 -31.07
C THR A 473 -18.52 -8.11 -32.56
N GLU A 474 -18.71 -9.11 -33.39
CA GLU A 474 -18.87 -8.93 -34.84
C GLU A 474 -19.95 -7.91 -35.23
N ASP A 475 -20.79 -7.50 -34.29
CA ASP A 475 -21.83 -6.50 -34.41
C ASP A 475 -21.35 -5.05 -34.63
N ASP A 476 -20.09 -4.72 -34.27
CA ASP A 476 -19.48 -3.39 -34.54
C ASP A 476 -18.99 -3.24 -36.00
N LEU A 477 -19.11 -4.27 -36.81
CA LEU A 477 -18.70 -4.26 -38.24
C LEU A 477 -19.86 -4.08 -39.18
N THR A 478 -21.10 -4.10 -38.70
CA THR A 478 -22.31 -4.00 -39.54
C THR A 478 -23.00 -2.62 -39.47
N GLU A 479 -22.55 -1.69 -38.61
CA GLU A 479 -23.00 -0.29 -38.62
C GLU A 479 -21.91 0.61 -39.24
N LYS A 480 -21.79 0.54 -40.56
CA LYS A 480 -21.27 1.61 -41.41
C LYS A 480 -22.14 1.77 -42.63
#